data_ac0ef9ac0a998d41e31961eded03bf39
#
_entry.id   ac0ef9ac0a998d41e31961eded03bf39
#
_cell.length_a   1.000
_cell.length_b   1.000
_cell.length_c   1.000
_cell.angle_alpha   90.00
_cell.angle_beta   90.00
_cell.angle_gamma   90.00
#
_symmetry.space_group_name_H-M   'P 1'
#
loop_
_entity.id
_entity.type
_entity.pdbx_description
1 polymer ?
#
loop_
_entity_poly.entity_id
_entity_poly.type
_entity_poly.pdbx_seq_one_letter_code
_entity_poly.pdbx_strand_id
1 'polypeptide(L)'
;MLPSALRYRLPRLLHGLAPLLAGDDPRNRAQRVALIAFLIRIVSAAIAFVSQIVLARLVGEFEYGIFIFVWVLVVLFGNLSCLGFHATVIRFLPEYHTTAALANIRGLTTTARVFAMLSATVLAAVGGAGLWLFGSAIESYYVIPLYLGLFTLPMIALGDVLDGTARAHSWPIVAMSPTYLVRPLLILGFMVIAIAAGLPRDATTAMGAALAAAYVTTLGQFVTMAWRLGRHYVRGPMKIELGRWLSVSLPIFLVDGFGFLLTNSDVVIVGLYLKPDDVAVYFAAAKTMALVHFVMFAVKAAAGPRFSAAMAAGDRRQLAEIAVESARWSFWPSLVIGGCVLAAGNML
;
A
#
# COMPACT_ATOMS: atom_id res chain seq x y z
N MET A 1 3.66 -39.57 3.90
CA MET A 1 2.41 -40.31 4.18
C MET A 1 1.88 -39.84 5.54
N LEU A 2 0.86 -38.97 5.57
CA LEU A 2 0.19 -38.55 6.80
C LEU A 2 -0.91 -39.54 7.18
N PRO A 3 -1.12 -39.83 8.48
CA PRO A 3 -2.06 -40.85 8.93
C PRO A 3 -3.50 -40.49 8.55
N SER A 4 -4.28 -41.48 8.11
CA SER A 4 -5.64 -41.40 7.62
C SER A 4 -6.67 -40.80 8.63
N ALA A 5 -6.36 -40.72 9.90
CA ALA A 5 -7.22 -40.20 10.96
C ALA A 5 -7.35 -38.66 10.99
N LEU A 6 -6.42 -37.91 10.35
CA LEU A 6 -6.47 -36.45 10.25
C LEU A 6 -7.31 -35.92 9.09
N ARG A 7 -7.72 -36.79 8.17
CA ARG A 7 -8.55 -36.40 7.01
C ARG A 7 -10.02 -36.14 7.35
N TYR A 8 -10.50 -36.55 8.49
CA TYR A 8 -11.96 -36.52 8.82
C TYR A 8 -12.44 -35.31 9.64
N ARG A 9 -11.54 -34.38 10.02
CA ARG A 9 -11.93 -33.20 10.83
C ARG A 9 -11.54 -31.84 10.28
N LEU A 10 -11.16 -31.76 9.02
CA LEU A 10 -11.03 -30.45 8.36
C LEU A 10 -12.44 -29.91 8.06
N PRO A 11 -12.80 -28.71 8.55
CA PRO A 11 -14.12 -28.15 8.31
C PRO A 11 -14.37 -28.06 6.79
N ARG A 12 -15.62 -28.26 6.36
CA ARG A 12 -16.06 -28.24 4.93
C ARG A 12 -15.53 -27.04 4.11
N LEU A 13 -15.17 -25.96 4.77
CA LEU A 13 -14.51 -24.79 4.17
C LEU A 13 -13.11 -25.10 3.58
N LEU A 14 -12.36 -26.03 4.16
CA LEU A 14 -11.02 -26.42 3.65
C LEU A 14 -11.12 -27.44 2.50
N HIS A 15 -12.21 -28.20 2.42
CA HIS A 15 -12.45 -29.07 1.26
C HIS A 15 -12.74 -28.28 -0.03
N GLY A 16 -13.29 -27.07 0.06
CA GLY A 16 -13.46 -26.15 -1.06
C GLY A 16 -12.17 -25.48 -1.53
N LEU A 17 -11.12 -25.42 -0.67
CA LEU A 17 -9.82 -24.82 -0.98
C LEU A 17 -8.82 -25.81 -1.60
N ALA A 18 -9.00 -27.12 -1.37
CA ALA A 18 -8.08 -28.15 -1.87
C ALA A 18 -7.97 -28.20 -3.42
N PRO A 19 -9.07 -28.11 -4.20
CA PRO A 19 -8.98 -28.06 -5.68
C PRO A 19 -8.41 -26.72 -6.18
N LEU A 20 -8.55 -25.61 -5.43
CA LEU A 20 -7.97 -24.31 -5.74
C LEU A 20 -6.44 -24.32 -5.62
N LEU A 21 -5.89 -25.16 -4.72
CA LEU A 21 -4.45 -25.23 -4.44
C LEU A 21 -3.72 -26.20 -5.39
N ALA A 22 -4.40 -27.14 -6.05
CA ALA A 22 -3.80 -28.26 -6.78
C ALA A 22 -3.96 -28.21 -8.32
N GLY A 23 -4.76 -27.29 -8.88
CA GLY A 23 -5.02 -27.25 -10.33
C GLY A 23 -4.14 -26.23 -11.08
N ASP A 24 -3.58 -26.63 -12.24
CA ASP A 24 -2.80 -25.78 -13.15
C ASP A 24 -3.67 -24.95 -14.13
N ASP A 25 -4.99 -24.99 -13.96
CA ASP A 25 -5.94 -24.24 -14.77
C ASP A 25 -5.74 -22.72 -14.58
N PRO A 26 -5.77 -21.88 -15.64
CA PRO A 26 -5.65 -20.43 -15.56
C PRO A 26 -6.63 -19.78 -14.57
N ARG A 27 -7.82 -20.36 -14.41
CA ARG A 27 -8.84 -19.92 -13.45
C ARG A 27 -8.40 -20.13 -12.00
N ASN A 28 -7.83 -21.29 -11.69
CA ASN A 28 -7.32 -21.62 -10.35
C ASN A 28 -6.08 -20.80 -10.01
N ARG A 29 -5.26 -20.45 -11.01
CA ARG A 29 -4.10 -19.57 -10.84
C ARG A 29 -4.53 -18.14 -10.48
N ALA A 30 -5.53 -17.58 -11.15
CA ALA A 30 -6.06 -16.26 -10.85
C ALA A 30 -6.68 -16.21 -9.44
N GLN A 31 -7.42 -17.23 -9.03
CA GLN A 31 -8.01 -17.36 -7.71
C GLN A 31 -6.95 -17.48 -6.61
N ARG A 32 -5.87 -18.22 -6.83
CA ARG A 32 -4.71 -18.29 -5.91
C ARG A 32 -4.05 -16.93 -5.71
N VAL A 33 -3.79 -16.22 -6.80
CA VAL A 33 -3.20 -14.86 -6.74
C VAL A 33 -4.09 -13.92 -5.94
N ALA A 34 -5.41 -13.95 -6.17
CA ALA A 34 -6.37 -13.16 -5.43
C ALA A 34 -6.42 -13.52 -3.94
N LEU A 35 -6.41 -14.82 -3.61
CA LEU A 35 -6.40 -15.30 -2.22
C LEU A 35 -5.11 -14.88 -1.49
N ILE A 36 -3.96 -15.03 -2.12
CA ILE A 36 -2.67 -14.61 -1.56
C ILE A 36 -2.68 -13.09 -1.31
N ALA A 37 -3.13 -12.31 -2.29
CA ALA A 37 -3.23 -10.86 -2.13
C ALA A 37 -4.19 -10.47 -0.99
N PHE A 38 -5.30 -11.17 -0.85
CA PHE A 38 -6.27 -10.98 0.24
C PHE A 38 -5.66 -11.29 1.62
N LEU A 39 -4.99 -12.44 1.76
CA LEU A 39 -4.31 -12.82 3.00
C LEU A 39 -3.21 -11.83 3.38
N ILE A 40 -2.39 -11.40 2.40
CA ILE A 40 -1.39 -10.36 2.63
C ILE A 40 -2.05 -9.08 3.15
N ARG A 41 -3.19 -8.68 2.62
CA ARG A 41 -3.93 -7.49 3.06
C ARG A 41 -4.41 -7.60 4.51
N ILE A 42 -4.96 -8.75 4.91
CA ILE A 42 -5.41 -8.96 6.31
C ILE A 42 -4.23 -8.92 7.27
N VAL A 43 -3.17 -9.69 6.97
CA VAL A 43 -1.97 -9.72 7.81
C VAL A 43 -1.30 -8.35 7.88
N SER A 44 -1.22 -7.64 6.74
CA SER A 44 -0.63 -6.31 6.69
C SER A 44 -1.39 -5.28 7.51
N ALA A 45 -2.71 -5.38 7.54
CA ALA A 45 -3.52 -4.48 8.37
C ALA A 45 -3.29 -4.71 9.87
N ALA A 46 -3.20 -5.97 10.30
CA ALA A 46 -2.87 -6.29 11.68
C ALA A 46 -1.45 -5.80 12.05
N ILE A 47 -0.47 -6.06 11.18
CA ILE A 47 0.91 -5.58 11.39
C ILE A 47 0.94 -4.05 11.44
N ALA A 48 0.30 -3.36 10.50
CA ALA A 48 0.27 -1.90 10.47
C ALA A 48 -0.38 -1.34 11.74
N PHE A 49 -1.51 -1.88 12.17
CA PHE A 49 -2.20 -1.44 13.38
C PHE A 49 -1.35 -1.63 14.64
N VAL A 50 -0.79 -2.83 14.84
CA VAL A 50 0.09 -3.11 15.98
C VAL A 50 1.36 -2.26 15.92
N SER A 51 1.96 -2.10 14.73
CA SER A 51 3.16 -1.28 14.55
C SER A 51 2.94 0.18 14.94
N GLN A 52 1.78 0.73 14.60
CA GLN A 52 1.44 2.11 14.96
C GLN A 52 1.28 2.28 16.47
N ILE A 53 0.60 1.34 17.15
CA ILE A 53 0.46 1.37 18.61
C ILE A 53 1.82 1.27 19.30
N VAL A 54 2.67 0.34 18.86
CA VAL A 54 4.00 0.16 19.45
C VAL A 54 4.87 1.39 19.23
N LEU A 55 4.85 1.96 18.03
CA LEU A 55 5.62 3.16 17.72
C LEU A 55 5.16 4.36 18.56
N ALA A 56 3.85 4.59 18.67
CA ALA A 56 3.27 5.64 19.49
C ALA A 56 3.70 5.53 20.96
N ARG A 57 3.71 4.31 21.51
CA ARG A 57 4.18 4.06 22.88
C ARG A 57 5.67 4.23 23.07
N LEU A 58 6.48 4.02 22.04
CA LEU A 58 7.94 4.16 22.11
C LEU A 58 8.38 5.63 22.09
N VAL A 59 7.72 6.48 21.29
CA VAL A 59 8.13 7.86 21.09
C VAL A 59 7.31 8.87 21.91
N GLY A 60 6.11 8.50 22.33
CA GLY A 60 5.16 9.40 22.99
C GLY A 60 4.26 10.13 22.00
N GLU A 61 3.17 10.71 22.51
CA GLU A 61 2.07 11.25 21.73
C GLU A 61 2.50 12.41 20.83
N PHE A 62 3.20 13.39 21.39
CA PHE A 62 3.69 14.58 20.66
C PHE A 62 4.62 14.20 19.49
N GLU A 63 5.64 13.41 19.75
CA GLU A 63 6.60 12.96 18.74
C GLU A 63 5.97 12.06 17.68
N TYR A 64 5.01 11.22 18.10
CA TYR A 64 4.25 10.38 17.20
C TYR A 64 3.37 11.20 16.25
N GLY A 65 2.75 12.28 16.74
CA GLY A 65 1.97 13.20 15.92
C GLY A 65 2.81 13.87 14.82
N ILE A 66 4.03 14.33 15.17
CA ILE A 66 4.99 14.86 14.19
C ILE A 66 5.34 13.80 13.14
N PHE A 67 5.69 12.59 13.59
CA PHE A 67 6.03 11.48 12.71
C PHE A 67 4.89 11.17 11.74
N ILE A 68 3.66 11.05 12.24
CA ILE A 68 2.48 10.71 11.41
C ILE A 68 2.18 11.79 10.38
N PHE A 69 2.20 13.06 10.78
CA PHE A 69 1.98 14.17 9.86
C PHE A 69 2.97 14.14 8.70
N VAL A 70 4.26 14.03 9.01
CA VAL A 70 5.31 13.98 8.00
C VAL A 70 5.20 12.71 7.15
N TRP A 71 4.93 11.55 7.76
CA TRP A 71 4.80 10.28 7.05
C TRP A 71 3.63 10.28 6.06
N VAL A 72 2.48 10.86 6.44
CA VAL A 72 1.33 11.01 5.55
C VAL A 72 1.68 11.88 4.35
N LEU A 73 2.40 12.99 4.56
CA LEU A 73 2.90 13.84 3.47
C LEU A 73 3.85 13.06 2.55
N VAL A 74 4.78 12.28 3.11
CA VAL A 74 5.71 11.45 2.34
C VAL A 74 4.98 10.44 1.47
N VAL A 75 3.99 9.74 2.01
CA VAL A 75 3.19 8.76 1.26
C VAL A 75 2.36 9.45 0.18
N LEU A 76 1.72 10.57 0.50
CA LEU A 76 0.93 11.35 -0.44
C LEU A 76 1.77 11.84 -1.62
N PHE A 77 2.84 12.59 -1.33
CA PHE A 77 3.70 13.16 -2.37
C PHE A 77 4.53 12.10 -3.10
N GLY A 78 4.95 11.03 -2.42
CA GLY A 78 5.64 9.90 -3.05
C GLY A 78 4.77 9.21 -4.09
N ASN A 79 3.51 8.93 -3.78
CA ASN A 79 2.57 8.34 -4.73
C ASN A 79 2.24 9.30 -5.89
N LEU A 80 1.99 10.58 -5.59
CA LEU A 80 1.76 11.60 -6.62
C LEU A 80 2.97 11.75 -7.56
N SER A 81 4.20 11.61 -7.05
CA SER A 81 5.42 11.70 -7.84
C SER A 81 5.53 10.63 -8.94
N CYS A 82 4.82 9.51 -8.82
CA CYS A 82 4.79 8.50 -9.89
C CYS A 82 4.05 8.97 -11.14
N LEU A 83 3.30 10.08 -11.08
CA LEU A 83 2.48 10.63 -12.18
C LEU A 83 1.65 9.56 -12.91
N GLY A 84 1.09 8.58 -12.17
CA GLY A 84 0.26 7.50 -12.69
C GLY A 84 1.02 6.34 -13.36
N PHE A 85 2.36 6.37 -13.43
CA PHE A 85 3.12 5.29 -14.07
C PHE A 85 2.98 3.93 -13.38
N HIS A 86 2.72 3.89 -12.08
CA HIS A 86 2.44 2.64 -11.35
C HIS A 86 1.22 1.89 -11.91
N ALA A 87 0.19 2.61 -12.37
CA ALA A 87 -0.99 2.02 -13.01
C ALA A 87 -0.79 1.80 -14.52
N THR A 88 -0.03 2.68 -15.17
CA THR A 88 0.33 2.55 -16.59
C THR A 88 1.08 1.24 -16.87
N VAL A 89 2.01 0.84 -16.01
CA VAL A 89 2.70 -0.45 -16.16
C VAL A 89 1.73 -1.63 -16.01
N ILE A 90 0.74 -1.55 -15.11
CA ILE A 90 -0.28 -2.60 -14.93
C ILE A 90 -1.13 -2.76 -16.20
N ARG A 91 -1.43 -1.66 -16.90
CA ARG A 91 -2.22 -1.69 -18.13
C ARG A 91 -1.46 -2.21 -19.32
N PHE A 92 -0.27 -1.66 -19.60
CA PHE A 92 0.44 -1.95 -20.85
C PHE A 92 1.31 -3.20 -20.81
N LEU A 93 1.85 -3.62 -19.67
CA LEU A 93 2.70 -4.81 -19.62
C LEU A 93 1.97 -6.09 -20.09
N PRO A 94 0.73 -6.38 -19.65
CA PRO A 94 -0.02 -7.52 -20.17
C PRO A 94 -0.29 -7.42 -21.68
N GLU A 95 -0.59 -6.24 -22.21
CA GLU A 95 -0.77 -5.99 -23.65
C GLU A 95 0.50 -6.32 -24.42
N TYR A 96 1.67 -5.84 -23.96
CA TYR A 96 2.95 -6.12 -24.60
C TYR A 96 3.41 -7.57 -24.46
N HIS A 97 2.95 -8.26 -23.41
CA HIS A 97 3.17 -9.71 -23.26
C HIS A 97 2.41 -10.50 -24.32
N THR A 98 1.14 -10.21 -24.56
CA THR A 98 0.30 -10.91 -25.54
C THR A 98 0.79 -10.68 -26.97
N THR A 99 1.35 -9.50 -27.26
CA THR A 99 1.89 -9.14 -28.57
C THR A 99 3.38 -9.47 -28.74
N ALA A 100 4.00 -10.10 -27.75
CA ALA A 100 5.44 -10.41 -27.69
C ALA A 100 6.35 -9.19 -27.96
N ALA A 101 5.89 -7.97 -27.62
CA ALA A 101 6.59 -6.72 -27.85
C ALA A 101 7.69 -6.47 -26.79
N LEU A 102 8.72 -7.32 -26.75
CA LEU A 102 9.77 -7.30 -25.73
C LEU A 102 10.52 -5.97 -25.64
N ALA A 103 10.70 -5.26 -26.75
CA ALA A 103 11.35 -3.95 -26.77
C ALA A 103 10.52 -2.89 -26.01
N ASN A 104 9.18 -2.95 -26.11
CA ASN A 104 8.25 -2.08 -25.38
C ASN A 104 8.20 -2.43 -23.88
N ILE A 105 8.26 -3.72 -23.52
CA ILE A 105 8.34 -4.15 -22.11
C ILE A 105 9.58 -3.57 -21.43
N ARG A 106 10.75 -3.70 -22.08
CA ARG A 106 12.00 -3.12 -21.58
C ARG A 106 11.95 -1.60 -21.52
N GLY A 107 11.41 -0.97 -22.57
CA GLY A 107 11.22 0.48 -22.62
C GLY A 107 10.35 0.99 -21.49
N LEU A 108 9.15 0.43 -21.35
CA LEU A 108 8.19 0.85 -20.32
C LEU A 108 8.72 0.64 -18.90
N THR A 109 9.25 -0.55 -18.58
CA THR A 109 9.75 -0.84 -17.24
C THR A 109 10.93 0.03 -16.82
N THR A 110 11.81 0.39 -17.76
CA THR A 110 12.94 1.28 -17.48
C THR A 110 12.47 2.73 -17.37
N THR A 111 11.68 3.20 -18.35
CA THR A 111 11.16 4.57 -18.35
C THR A 111 10.33 4.87 -17.13
N ALA A 112 9.43 3.98 -16.72
CA ALA A 112 8.59 4.17 -15.54
C ALA A 112 9.41 4.36 -14.27
N ARG A 113 10.47 3.56 -14.06
CA ARG A 113 11.37 3.68 -12.89
C ARG A 113 12.16 4.97 -12.92
N VAL A 114 12.78 5.28 -14.04
CA VAL A 114 13.59 6.50 -14.19
C VAL A 114 12.72 7.74 -14.03
N PHE A 115 11.54 7.74 -14.64
CA PHE A 115 10.61 8.85 -14.58
C PHE A 115 10.10 9.08 -13.13
N ALA A 116 9.68 8.04 -12.43
CA ALA A 116 9.24 8.15 -11.03
C ALA A 116 10.37 8.64 -10.12
N MET A 117 11.58 8.13 -10.29
CA MET A 117 12.76 8.59 -9.53
C MET A 117 13.06 10.06 -9.80
N LEU A 118 13.09 10.48 -11.07
CA LEU A 118 13.39 11.87 -11.44
C LEU A 118 12.32 12.84 -10.93
N SER A 119 11.04 12.54 -11.17
CA SER A 119 9.94 13.40 -10.71
C SER A 119 9.90 13.53 -9.18
N ALA A 120 10.11 12.44 -8.46
CA ALA A 120 10.18 12.47 -6.99
C ALA A 120 11.42 13.22 -6.48
N THR A 121 12.56 13.09 -7.15
CA THR A 121 13.78 13.84 -6.80
C THR A 121 13.60 15.34 -7.06
N VAL A 122 12.97 15.71 -8.16
CA VAL A 122 12.65 17.12 -8.44
C VAL A 122 11.70 17.68 -7.39
N LEU A 123 10.64 16.93 -7.05
CA LEU A 123 9.71 17.34 -6.01
C LEU A 123 10.40 17.47 -4.64
N ALA A 124 11.28 16.52 -4.29
CA ALA A 124 12.07 16.58 -3.07
C ALA A 124 13.03 17.80 -3.05
N ALA A 125 13.65 18.11 -4.18
CA ALA A 125 14.52 19.28 -4.31
C ALA A 125 13.73 20.59 -4.16
N VAL A 126 12.57 20.69 -4.79
CA VAL A 126 11.68 21.86 -4.66
C VAL A 126 11.18 22.00 -3.23
N GLY A 127 10.74 20.89 -2.61
CA GLY A 127 10.35 20.87 -1.20
C GLY A 127 11.49 21.27 -0.26
N GLY A 128 12.71 20.77 -0.51
CA GLY A 128 13.91 21.12 0.25
C GLY A 128 14.30 22.61 0.10
N ALA A 129 14.21 23.15 -1.10
CA ALA A 129 14.41 24.58 -1.34
C ALA A 129 13.32 25.41 -0.63
N GLY A 130 12.06 24.96 -0.65
CA GLY A 130 10.97 25.60 0.09
C GLY A 130 11.23 25.60 1.60
N LEU A 131 11.65 24.48 2.18
CA LEU A 131 12.02 24.40 3.60
C LEU A 131 13.21 25.28 3.93
N TRP A 132 14.19 25.40 3.06
CA TRP A 132 15.36 26.27 3.27
C TRP A 132 14.96 27.75 3.25
N LEU A 133 14.06 28.15 2.35
CA LEU A 133 13.63 29.55 2.20
C LEU A 133 12.63 29.96 3.29
N PHE A 134 11.70 29.07 3.64
CA PHE A 134 10.56 29.39 4.50
C PHE A 134 10.58 28.60 5.83
N GLY A 135 11.67 27.88 6.14
CA GLY A 135 11.76 27.05 7.34
C GLY A 135 11.63 27.83 8.66
N SER A 136 11.95 29.15 8.65
CA SER A 136 11.73 30.02 9.82
C SER A 136 10.24 30.25 10.14
N ALA A 137 9.34 30.00 9.19
CA ALA A 137 7.89 30.09 9.39
C ALA A 137 7.26 28.76 9.84
N ILE A 138 8.06 27.68 9.88
CA ILE A 138 7.62 26.34 10.28
C ILE A 138 8.17 26.07 11.68
N GLU A 139 7.36 25.43 12.51
CA GLU A 139 7.78 25.02 13.85
C GLU A 139 9.04 24.13 13.78
N SER A 140 10.03 24.45 14.61
CA SER A 140 11.38 23.88 14.53
C SER A 140 11.42 22.35 14.63
N TYR A 141 10.47 21.75 15.36
CA TYR A 141 10.36 20.29 15.52
C TYR A 141 9.91 19.56 14.25
N TYR A 142 9.32 20.25 13.26
CA TYR A 142 8.98 19.65 11.97
C TYR A 142 10.13 19.68 10.95
N VAL A 143 11.09 20.59 11.08
CA VAL A 143 12.08 20.88 10.02
C VAL A 143 12.92 19.65 9.67
N ILE A 144 13.54 19.01 10.66
CA ILE A 144 14.39 17.82 10.43
C ILE A 144 13.57 16.62 9.94
N PRO A 145 12.42 16.25 10.58
CA PRO A 145 11.55 15.20 10.06
C PRO A 145 11.10 15.43 8.62
N LEU A 146 10.78 16.66 8.22
CA LEU A 146 10.40 16.99 6.84
C LEU A 146 11.55 16.78 5.86
N TYR A 147 12.78 17.20 6.19
CA TYR A 147 13.95 16.91 5.36
C TYR A 147 14.15 15.40 5.17
N LEU A 148 14.08 14.60 6.24
CA LEU A 148 14.17 13.14 6.15
C LEU A 148 13.03 12.56 5.28
N GLY A 149 11.83 13.14 5.41
CA GLY A 149 10.68 12.79 4.57
C GLY A 149 10.94 13.05 3.09
N LEU A 150 11.50 14.20 2.73
CA LEU A 150 11.85 14.54 1.35
C LEU A 150 12.87 13.55 0.76
N PHE A 151 13.89 13.15 1.52
CA PHE A 151 14.83 12.12 1.10
C PHE A 151 14.20 10.75 0.90
N THR A 152 13.04 10.51 1.52
CA THR A 152 12.31 9.23 1.36
C THR A 152 11.48 9.18 0.07
N LEU A 153 11.06 10.33 -0.48
CA LEU A 153 10.14 10.42 -1.63
C LEU A 153 10.58 9.58 -2.85
N PRO A 154 11.85 9.65 -3.33
CA PRO A 154 12.26 8.87 -4.50
C PRO A 154 12.13 7.37 -4.30
N MET A 155 12.35 6.88 -3.06
CA MET A 155 12.21 5.46 -2.74
C MET A 155 10.74 5.03 -2.68
N ILE A 156 9.83 5.87 -2.19
CA ILE A 156 8.39 5.59 -2.22
C ILE A 156 7.91 5.50 -3.66
N ALA A 157 8.23 6.51 -4.49
CA ALA A 157 7.84 6.55 -5.90
C ALA A 157 8.36 5.35 -6.69
N LEU A 158 9.64 4.98 -6.49
CA LEU A 158 10.22 3.80 -7.11
C LEU A 158 9.50 2.52 -6.64
N GLY A 159 9.22 2.39 -5.35
CA GLY A 159 8.50 1.26 -4.76
C GLY A 159 7.12 1.07 -5.38
N ASP A 160 6.37 2.14 -5.60
CA ASP A 160 5.04 2.09 -6.22
C ASP A 160 5.08 1.59 -7.67
N VAL A 161 6.08 2.04 -8.45
CA VAL A 161 6.28 1.53 -9.83
C VAL A 161 6.72 0.07 -9.84
N LEU A 162 7.57 -0.36 -8.89
CA LEU A 162 7.96 -1.76 -8.75
C LEU A 162 6.78 -2.64 -8.33
N ASP A 163 5.92 -2.16 -7.42
CA ASP A 163 4.67 -2.82 -7.04
C ASP A 163 3.75 -3.00 -8.26
N GLY A 164 3.49 -1.93 -9.03
CA GLY A 164 2.71 -1.98 -10.25
C GLY A 164 3.29 -2.98 -11.27
N THR A 165 4.62 -2.98 -11.45
CA THR A 165 5.31 -3.91 -12.35
C THR A 165 5.15 -5.37 -11.88
N ALA A 166 5.28 -5.63 -10.58
CA ALA A 166 5.11 -6.98 -10.02
C ALA A 166 3.66 -7.47 -10.12
N ARG A 167 2.67 -6.59 -9.93
CA ARG A 167 1.24 -6.90 -10.15
C ARG A 167 0.95 -7.26 -11.60
N ALA A 168 1.50 -6.51 -12.55
CA ALA A 168 1.35 -6.80 -13.98
C ALA A 168 1.86 -8.20 -14.36
N HIS A 169 2.87 -8.71 -13.64
CA HIS A 169 3.41 -10.06 -13.83
C HIS A 169 2.73 -11.12 -12.95
N SER A 170 1.65 -10.77 -12.21
CA SER A 170 0.97 -11.68 -11.27
C SER A 170 1.88 -12.22 -10.16
N TRP A 171 2.78 -11.38 -9.62
CA TRP A 171 3.66 -11.70 -8.49
C TRP A 171 3.22 -10.98 -7.22
N PRO A 172 2.11 -11.38 -6.57
CA PRO A 172 1.51 -10.63 -5.46
C PRO A 172 2.41 -10.50 -4.25
N ILE A 173 3.22 -11.53 -3.95
CA ILE A 173 4.16 -11.49 -2.82
C ILE A 173 5.23 -10.42 -3.06
N VAL A 174 5.84 -10.37 -4.25
CA VAL A 174 6.87 -9.39 -4.58
C VAL A 174 6.31 -7.98 -4.66
N ALA A 175 5.05 -7.86 -5.09
CA ALA A 175 4.34 -6.59 -5.14
C ALA A 175 4.10 -6.05 -3.72
N MET A 176 3.39 -6.81 -2.90
CA MET A 176 2.76 -6.27 -1.68
C MET A 176 3.61 -6.44 -0.43
N SER A 177 4.43 -7.52 -0.31
CA SER A 177 5.17 -7.80 0.93
C SER A 177 6.14 -6.70 1.33
N PRO A 178 6.95 -6.09 0.43
CA PRO A 178 7.91 -5.07 0.84
C PRO A 178 7.25 -3.87 1.51
N THR A 179 6.20 -3.34 0.92
CA THR A 179 5.53 -2.13 1.40
C THR A 179 4.62 -2.40 2.59
N TYR A 180 3.85 -3.51 2.56
CA TYR A 180 2.78 -3.72 3.53
C TYR A 180 3.16 -4.61 4.71
N LEU A 181 4.18 -5.46 4.58
CA LEU A 181 4.62 -6.36 5.66
C LEU A 181 6.02 -5.96 6.18
N VAL A 182 6.99 -5.89 5.28
CA VAL A 182 8.40 -5.74 5.67
C VAL A 182 8.71 -4.33 6.17
N ARG A 183 8.22 -3.29 5.47
CA ARG A 183 8.50 -1.90 5.82
C ARG A 183 8.02 -1.53 7.23
N PRO A 184 6.76 -1.80 7.65
CA PRO A 184 6.32 -1.49 9.01
C PRO A 184 7.13 -2.20 10.08
N LEU A 185 7.50 -3.47 9.86
CA LEU A 185 8.33 -4.23 10.78
C LEU A 185 9.76 -3.66 10.86
N LEU A 186 10.33 -3.25 9.71
CA LEU A 186 11.66 -2.63 9.70
C LEU A 186 11.67 -1.25 10.35
N ILE A 187 10.62 -0.45 10.21
CA ILE A 187 10.50 0.83 10.93
C ILE A 187 10.60 0.59 12.44
N LEU A 188 9.83 -0.36 12.97
CA LEU A 188 9.92 -0.72 14.39
C LEU A 188 11.30 -1.29 14.75
N GLY A 189 11.83 -2.20 13.94
CA GLY A 189 13.13 -2.81 14.18
C GLY A 189 14.25 -1.77 14.22
N PHE A 190 14.29 -0.85 13.27
CA PHE A 190 15.28 0.23 13.25
C PHE A 190 15.07 1.23 14.38
N MET A 191 13.83 1.52 14.77
CA MET A 191 13.54 2.36 15.93
C MET A 191 14.07 1.71 17.22
N VAL A 192 13.82 0.42 17.43
CA VAL A 192 14.35 -0.31 18.60
C VAL A 192 15.88 -0.33 18.61
N ILE A 193 16.51 -0.57 17.45
CA ILE A 193 17.98 -0.54 17.32
C ILE A 193 18.49 0.86 17.61
N ALA A 194 17.87 1.93 17.11
CA ALA A 194 18.27 3.30 17.35
C ALA A 194 18.21 3.66 18.85
N ILE A 195 17.14 3.26 19.53
CA ILE A 195 16.98 3.45 20.98
C ILE A 195 18.07 2.67 21.74
N ALA A 196 18.33 1.43 21.36
CA ALA A 196 19.37 0.60 21.97
C ALA A 196 20.79 1.19 21.76
N ALA A 197 20.98 1.91 20.65
CA ALA A 197 22.21 2.67 20.36
C ALA A 197 22.32 4.01 21.09
N GLY A 198 21.32 4.38 21.90
CA GLY A 198 21.32 5.61 22.69
C GLY A 198 20.75 6.83 21.97
N LEU A 199 20.11 6.67 20.80
CA LEU A 199 19.43 7.77 20.12
C LEU A 199 18.13 8.18 20.86
N PRO A 200 17.72 9.44 20.76
CA PRO A 200 16.52 9.93 21.43
C PRO A 200 15.25 9.26 20.87
N ARG A 201 14.21 9.23 21.70
CA ARG A 201 12.90 8.69 21.34
C ARG A 201 12.02 9.81 20.75
N ASP A 202 12.41 10.36 19.63
CA ASP A 202 11.78 11.50 19.00
C ASP A 202 11.31 11.21 17.56
N ALA A 203 10.59 12.14 16.99
CA ALA A 203 10.09 12.05 15.60
C ALA A 203 11.23 11.98 14.58
N THR A 204 12.36 12.62 14.86
CA THR A 204 13.53 12.63 13.98
C THR A 204 14.11 11.22 13.86
N THR A 205 14.30 10.54 14.99
CA THR A 205 14.77 9.13 15.01
C THR A 205 13.75 8.20 14.34
N ALA A 206 12.44 8.40 14.59
CA ALA A 206 11.38 7.61 13.94
C ALA A 206 11.36 7.82 12.42
N MET A 207 11.52 9.06 11.94
CA MET A 207 11.63 9.36 10.51
C MET A 207 12.91 8.80 9.90
N GLY A 208 14.04 8.84 10.61
CA GLY A 208 15.27 8.18 10.21
C GLY A 208 15.11 6.66 10.05
N ALA A 209 14.43 6.02 11.01
CA ALA A 209 14.09 4.59 10.92
C ALA A 209 13.16 4.30 9.72
N ALA A 210 12.17 5.16 9.46
CA ALA A 210 11.27 5.02 8.33
C ALA A 210 11.98 5.21 6.98
N LEU A 211 12.90 6.19 6.89
CA LEU A 211 13.78 6.40 5.74
C LEU A 211 14.62 5.14 5.47
N ALA A 212 15.34 4.65 6.47
CA ALA A 212 16.16 3.44 6.34
C ALA A 212 15.32 2.23 5.89
N ALA A 213 14.14 2.04 6.49
CA ALA A 213 13.21 0.97 6.12
C ALA A 213 12.73 1.11 4.67
N ALA A 214 12.40 2.33 4.21
CA ALA A 214 12.00 2.58 2.83
C ALA A 214 13.12 2.24 1.84
N TYR A 215 14.36 2.64 2.14
CA TYR A 215 15.51 2.32 1.29
C TYR A 215 15.77 0.81 1.23
N VAL A 216 15.83 0.13 2.37
CA VAL A 216 16.07 -1.32 2.43
C VAL A 216 14.98 -2.10 1.68
N THR A 217 13.71 -1.78 1.91
CA THR A 217 12.60 -2.48 1.26
C THR A 217 12.55 -2.23 -0.24
N THR A 218 12.72 -0.97 -0.67
CA THR A 218 12.62 -0.61 -2.08
C THR A 218 13.83 -1.10 -2.87
N LEU A 219 15.05 -1.00 -2.34
CA LEU A 219 16.24 -1.57 -2.97
C LEU A 219 16.17 -3.09 -3.04
N GLY A 220 15.72 -3.76 -1.97
CA GLY A 220 15.50 -5.21 -1.98
C GLY A 220 14.45 -5.62 -3.03
N GLN A 221 13.36 -4.87 -3.15
CA GLN A 221 12.35 -5.10 -4.18
C GLN A 221 12.92 -4.86 -5.59
N PHE A 222 13.69 -3.79 -5.77
CA PHE A 222 14.35 -3.47 -7.04
C PHE A 222 15.29 -4.60 -7.50
N VAL A 223 16.16 -5.08 -6.60
CA VAL A 223 17.09 -6.20 -6.88
C VAL A 223 16.30 -7.46 -7.24
N THR A 224 15.26 -7.79 -6.47
CA THR A 224 14.41 -8.95 -6.73
C THR A 224 13.73 -8.85 -8.09
N MET A 225 13.20 -7.66 -8.43
CA MET A 225 12.57 -7.39 -9.73
C MET A 225 13.57 -7.46 -10.86
N ALA A 226 14.75 -6.84 -10.72
CA ALA A 226 15.80 -6.88 -11.73
C ALA A 226 16.25 -8.32 -12.03
N TRP A 227 16.43 -9.12 -10.99
CA TRP A 227 16.79 -10.53 -11.11
C TRP A 227 15.69 -11.35 -11.81
N ARG A 228 14.42 -11.20 -11.42
CA ARG A 228 13.29 -11.90 -12.04
C ARG A 228 13.10 -11.49 -13.49
N LEU A 229 13.10 -10.20 -13.79
CA LEU A 229 12.95 -9.70 -15.16
C LEU A 229 14.12 -10.15 -16.04
N GLY A 230 15.35 -10.13 -15.53
CA GLY A 230 16.53 -10.62 -16.25
C GLY A 230 16.49 -12.11 -16.59
N ARG A 231 15.75 -12.93 -15.81
CA ARG A 231 15.51 -14.34 -16.12
C ARG A 231 14.38 -14.57 -17.13
N HIS A 232 13.40 -13.66 -17.18
CA HIS A 232 12.22 -13.80 -18.06
C HIS A 232 12.45 -13.16 -19.43
N TYR A 233 13.30 -12.12 -19.50
CA TYR A 233 13.51 -11.35 -20.72
C TYR A 233 14.98 -11.31 -21.11
N VAL A 234 15.26 -11.73 -22.34
CA VAL A 234 16.59 -11.58 -22.92
C VAL A 234 16.91 -10.10 -23.10
N ARG A 235 18.17 -9.71 -22.88
CA ARG A 235 18.65 -8.35 -23.14
C ARG A 235 18.47 -7.98 -24.62
N GLY A 236 18.11 -6.74 -24.92
CA GLY A 236 17.87 -6.29 -26.28
C GLY A 236 17.48 -4.80 -26.34
N PRO A 237 17.14 -4.29 -27.53
CA PRO A 237 16.77 -2.90 -27.71
C PRO A 237 15.55 -2.52 -26.88
N MET A 238 15.46 -1.24 -26.52
CA MET A 238 14.31 -0.65 -25.84
C MET A 238 13.56 0.25 -26.85
N LYS A 239 12.23 0.12 -26.85
CA LYS A 239 11.36 1.05 -27.59
C LYS A 239 10.60 1.90 -26.57
N ILE A 240 10.78 3.22 -26.67
CA ILE A 240 10.15 4.18 -25.76
C ILE A 240 8.99 4.85 -26.49
N GLU A 241 7.79 4.73 -25.95
CA GLU A 241 6.56 5.34 -26.44
C GLU A 241 5.99 6.32 -25.40
N LEU A 242 6.82 7.28 -24.96
CA LEU A 242 6.52 8.15 -23.81
C LEU A 242 5.18 8.91 -23.99
N GLY A 243 4.89 9.43 -25.18
CA GLY A 243 3.64 10.15 -25.46
C GLY A 243 2.41 9.27 -25.27
N ARG A 244 2.46 7.99 -25.72
CA ARG A 244 1.39 7.02 -25.53
C ARG A 244 1.20 6.69 -24.04
N TRP A 245 2.28 6.55 -23.30
CA TRP A 245 2.21 6.23 -21.87
C TRP A 245 1.70 7.42 -21.05
N LEU A 246 2.17 8.63 -21.34
CA LEU A 246 1.72 9.85 -20.65
C LEU A 246 0.24 10.14 -20.90
N SER A 247 -0.27 9.90 -22.12
CA SER A 247 -1.70 10.11 -22.41
C SER A 247 -2.63 9.24 -21.56
N VAL A 248 -2.13 8.11 -21.05
CA VAL A 248 -2.86 7.21 -20.13
C VAL A 248 -2.51 7.51 -18.68
N SER A 249 -1.24 7.80 -18.41
CA SER A 249 -0.73 8.04 -17.07
C SER A 249 -1.33 9.30 -16.42
N LEU A 250 -1.43 10.42 -17.17
CA LEU A 250 -1.93 11.67 -16.62
C LEU A 250 -3.39 11.64 -16.16
N PRO A 251 -4.36 11.08 -16.91
CA PRO A 251 -5.71 10.91 -16.39
C PRO A 251 -5.76 10.01 -15.14
N ILE A 252 -5.00 8.92 -15.11
CA ILE A 252 -4.93 8.04 -13.95
C ILE A 252 -4.33 8.77 -12.74
N PHE A 253 -3.28 9.55 -12.95
CA PHE A 253 -2.68 10.39 -11.91
C PHE A 253 -3.70 11.32 -11.25
N LEU A 254 -4.59 11.95 -12.03
CA LEU A 254 -5.63 12.80 -11.48
C LEU A 254 -6.64 12.00 -10.64
N VAL A 255 -7.09 10.84 -11.15
CA VAL A 255 -8.05 9.97 -10.43
C VAL A 255 -7.45 9.45 -9.14
N ASP A 256 -6.24 8.90 -9.19
CA ASP A 256 -5.56 8.37 -8.02
C ASP A 256 -5.15 9.48 -7.05
N GLY A 257 -4.68 10.62 -7.57
CA GLY A 257 -4.34 11.80 -6.78
C GLY A 257 -5.53 12.33 -5.97
N PHE A 258 -6.68 12.48 -6.59
CA PHE A 258 -7.92 12.85 -5.86
C PHE A 258 -8.32 11.78 -4.85
N GLY A 259 -8.18 10.49 -5.18
CA GLY A 259 -8.45 9.40 -4.26
C GLY A 259 -7.52 9.43 -3.02
N PHE A 260 -6.23 9.69 -3.23
CA PHE A 260 -5.28 9.86 -2.13
C PHE A 260 -5.56 11.08 -1.27
N LEU A 261 -5.89 12.21 -1.89
CA LEU A 261 -6.30 13.42 -1.18
C LEU A 261 -7.54 13.15 -0.33
N LEU A 262 -8.58 12.54 -0.89
CA LEU A 262 -9.80 12.20 -0.14
C LEU A 262 -9.55 11.29 1.06
N THR A 263 -8.53 10.43 0.98
CA THR A 263 -8.25 9.43 2.03
C THR A 263 -7.32 9.96 3.12
N ASN A 264 -6.54 11.02 2.85
CA ASN A 264 -5.49 11.48 3.74
C ASN A 264 -5.53 13.00 4.02
N SER A 265 -6.39 13.77 3.33
CA SER A 265 -6.47 15.22 3.54
C SER A 265 -6.94 15.61 4.94
N ASP A 266 -7.72 14.76 5.57
CA ASP A 266 -8.17 14.91 6.95
C ASP A 266 -6.98 15.01 7.91
N VAL A 267 -6.03 14.08 7.85
CA VAL A 267 -4.81 14.11 8.68
C VAL A 267 -3.94 15.31 8.34
N VAL A 268 -3.84 15.67 7.06
CA VAL A 268 -3.06 16.84 6.64
C VAL A 268 -3.69 18.14 7.19
N ILE A 269 -5.02 18.29 7.08
CA ILE A 269 -5.72 19.46 7.60
C ILE A 269 -5.55 19.55 9.13
N VAL A 270 -5.76 18.44 9.85
CA VAL A 270 -5.56 18.40 11.29
C VAL A 270 -4.12 18.82 11.65
N GLY A 271 -3.12 18.31 10.93
CA GLY A 271 -1.71 18.66 11.19
C GLY A 271 -1.29 20.08 10.84
N LEU A 272 -2.06 20.77 9.96
CA LEU A 272 -1.82 22.18 9.63
C LEU A 272 -2.41 23.15 10.67
N TYR A 273 -3.47 22.77 11.37
CA TYR A 273 -4.22 23.66 12.25
C TYR A 273 -4.16 23.31 13.73
N LEU A 274 -3.81 22.07 14.07
CA LEU A 274 -3.79 21.57 15.44
C LEU A 274 -2.38 21.15 15.86
N LYS A 275 -2.20 20.89 17.15
CA LYS A 275 -0.93 20.47 17.72
C LYS A 275 -0.62 19.00 17.37
N PRO A 276 0.66 18.59 17.43
CA PRO A 276 1.04 17.21 17.16
C PRO A 276 0.28 16.15 17.97
N ASP A 277 0.01 16.42 19.26
CA ASP A 277 -0.77 15.52 20.12
C ASP A 277 -2.17 15.25 19.53
N ASP A 278 -2.84 16.30 19.05
CA ASP A 278 -4.16 16.17 18.42
C ASP A 278 -4.10 15.35 17.11
N VAL A 279 -3.00 15.52 16.35
CA VAL A 279 -2.76 14.71 15.13
C VAL A 279 -2.62 13.22 15.47
N ALA A 280 -1.89 12.91 16.55
CA ALA A 280 -1.70 11.54 17.02
C ALA A 280 -3.03 10.89 17.40
N VAL A 281 -3.83 11.58 18.23
CA VAL A 281 -5.15 11.13 18.67
C VAL A 281 -6.10 10.97 17.49
N TYR A 282 -6.17 11.97 16.62
CA TYR A 282 -7.01 11.91 15.42
C TYR A 282 -6.65 10.72 14.53
N PHE A 283 -5.36 10.54 14.25
CA PHE A 283 -4.90 9.44 13.42
C PHE A 283 -5.19 8.07 14.03
N ALA A 284 -5.00 7.90 15.35
CA ALA A 284 -5.33 6.67 16.06
C ALA A 284 -6.82 6.36 15.96
N ALA A 285 -7.69 7.36 16.17
CA ALA A 285 -9.14 7.22 16.01
C ALA A 285 -9.52 6.85 14.57
N ALA A 286 -8.99 7.57 13.57
CA ALA A 286 -9.24 7.31 12.15
C ALA A 286 -8.80 5.90 11.74
N LYS A 287 -7.63 5.42 12.21
CA LYS A 287 -7.14 4.05 11.91
C LYS A 287 -7.95 2.98 12.64
N THR A 288 -8.44 3.25 13.84
CA THR A 288 -9.33 2.34 14.54
C THR A 288 -10.68 2.22 13.82
N MET A 289 -11.25 3.35 13.37
CA MET A 289 -12.47 3.35 12.56
C MET A 289 -12.27 2.67 11.19
N ALA A 290 -11.05 2.69 10.63
CA ALA A 290 -10.74 1.99 9.40
C ALA A 290 -10.91 0.46 9.52
N LEU A 291 -10.88 -0.13 10.72
CA LEU A 291 -11.17 -1.54 10.95
C LEU A 291 -12.59 -1.92 10.49
N VAL A 292 -13.55 -1.01 10.59
CA VAL A 292 -14.92 -1.21 10.08
C VAL A 292 -14.93 -1.42 8.57
N HIS A 293 -14.04 -0.75 7.82
CA HIS A 293 -13.92 -0.89 6.37
C HIS A 293 -13.50 -2.31 5.93
N PHE A 294 -12.83 -3.09 6.79
CA PHE A 294 -12.48 -4.48 6.46
C PHE A 294 -13.72 -5.37 6.28
N VAL A 295 -14.79 -5.10 7.03
CA VAL A 295 -16.06 -5.81 6.85
C VAL A 295 -16.58 -5.57 5.42
N MET A 296 -16.62 -4.31 5.01
CA MET A 296 -17.08 -3.93 3.67
C MET A 296 -16.18 -4.53 2.58
N PHE A 297 -14.86 -4.55 2.81
CA PHE A 297 -13.90 -5.15 1.87
C PHE A 297 -14.12 -6.65 1.71
N ALA A 298 -14.33 -7.37 2.82
CA ALA A 298 -14.61 -8.81 2.80
C ALA A 298 -15.93 -9.13 2.06
N VAL A 299 -16.98 -8.35 2.34
CA VAL A 299 -18.28 -8.49 1.67
C VAL A 299 -18.15 -8.20 0.17
N LYS A 300 -17.46 -7.12 -0.22
CA LYS A 300 -17.22 -6.80 -1.66
C LYS A 300 -16.46 -7.92 -2.37
N ALA A 301 -15.44 -8.49 -1.74
CA ALA A 301 -14.66 -9.58 -2.31
C ALA A 301 -15.51 -10.85 -2.54
N ALA A 302 -16.42 -11.16 -1.61
CA ALA A 302 -17.31 -12.32 -1.71
C ALA A 302 -18.49 -12.09 -2.67
N ALA A 303 -19.06 -10.90 -2.68
CA ALA A 303 -20.24 -10.57 -3.48
C ALA A 303 -19.90 -10.26 -4.94
N GLY A 304 -18.73 -9.70 -5.24
CA GLY A 304 -18.35 -9.26 -6.59
C GLY A 304 -18.52 -10.31 -7.68
N PRO A 305 -17.96 -11.54 -7.55
CA PRO A 305 -18.14 -12.60 -8.52
C PRO A 305 -19.60 -13.05 -8.68
N ARG A 306 -20.37 -13.07 -7.59
CA ARG A 306 -21.79 -13.45 -7.59
C ARG A 306 -22.63 -12.40 -8.32
N PHE A 307 -22.36 -11.11 -8.11
CA PHE A 307 -23.00 -10.03 -8.86
C PHE A 307 -22.71 -10.13 -10.36
N SER A 308 -21.46 -10.35 -10.74
CA SER A 308 -21.06 -10.49 -12.14
C SER A 308 -21.75 -11.67 -12.81
N ALA A 309 -21.86 -12.82 -12.14
CA ALA A 309 -22.54 -14.01 -12.65
C ALA A 309 -24.06 -13.78 -12.83
N ALA A 310 -24.73 -13.20 -11.82
CA ALA A 310 -26.15 -12.91 -11.87
C ALA A 310 -26.48 -11.84 -12.94
N MET A 311 -25.59 -10.86 -13.13
CA MET A 311 -25.72 -9.83 -14.17
C MET A 311 -25.58 -10.43 -15.56
N ALA A 312 -24.60 -11.33 -15.77
CA ALA A 312 -24.42 -12.05 -17.03
C ALA A 312 -25.60 -12.98 -17.36
N ALA A 313 -26.25 -13.57 -16.34
CA ALA A 313 -27.45 -14.39 -16.48
C ALA A 313 -28.74 -13.59 -16.67
N GLY A 314 -28.72 -12.25 -16.48
CA GLY A 314 -29.90 -11.38 -16.52
C GLY A 314 -30.88 -11.61 -15.36
N ASP A 315 -30.49 -12.32 -14.30
CA ASP A 315 -31.34 -12.69 -13.18
C ASP A 315 -31.46 -11.54 -12.18
N ARG A 316 -32.47 -10.69 -12.39
CA ARG A 316 -32.76 -9.53 -11.52
C ARG A 316 -33.13 -9.93 -10.10
N ARG A 317 -33.77 -11.09 -9.92
CA ARG A 317 -34.16 -11.58 -8.59
C ARG A 317 -32.93 -11.94 -7.78
N GLN A 318 -32.02 -12.72 -8.39
CA GLN A 318 -30.76 -13.11 -7.77
C GLN A 318 -29.88 -11.85 -7.45
N LEU A 319 -29.86 -10.84 -8.33
CA LEU A 319 -29.21 -9.58 -8.08
C LEU A 319 -29.75 -8.87 -6.83
N ALA A 320 -31.08 -8.81 -6.67
CA ALA A 320 -31.71 -8.21 -5.51
C ALA A 320 -31.40 -8.99 -4.21
N GLU A 321 -31.44 -10.33 -4.27
CA GLU A 321 -31.11 -11.19 -3.12
C GLU A 321 -29.65 -10.98 -2.67
N ILE A 322 -28.67 -10.96 -3.61
CA ILE A 322 -27.27 -10.71 -3.33
C ILE A 322 -27.08 -9.30 -2.75
N ALA A 323 -27.80 -8.28 -3.24
CA ALA A 323 -27.73 -6.92 -2.74
C ALA A 323 -28.18 -6.82 -1.28
N VAL A 324 -29.33 -7.41 -0.95
CA VAL A 324 -29.87 -7.47 0.43
C VAL A 324 -28.96 -8.23 1.36
N GLU A 325 -28.47 -9.40 0.92
CA GLU A 325 -27.51 -10.21 1.68
C GLU A 325 -26.22 -9.43 1.97
N SER A 326 -25.65 -8.79 0.93
CA SER A 326 -24.44 -7.97 1.06
C SER A 326 -24.63 -6.77 1.99
N ALA A 327 -25.79 -6.10 1.92
CA ALA A 327 -26.13 -5.00 2.81
C ALA A 327 -26.21 -5.47 4.26
N ARG A 328 -26.86 -6.61 4.55
CA ARG A 328 -26.95 -7.17 5.90
C ARG A 328 -25.57 -7.58 6.46
N TRP A 329 -24.76 -8.26 5.65
CA TRP A 329 -23.41 -8.68 6.05
C TRP A 329 -22.43 -7.49 6.19
N SER A 330 -22.68 -6.38 5.52
CA SER A 330 -21.92 -5.15 5.74
C SER A 330 -22.39 -4.40 6.98
N PHE A 331 -23.71 -4.29 7.18
CA PHE A 331 -24.30 -3.46 8.25
C PHE A 331 -24.07 -4.04 9.64
N TRP A 332 -24.50 -5.29 9.91
CA TRP A 332 -24.48 -5.83 11.25
C TRP A 332 -23.10 -6.00 11.87
N PRO A 333 -22.11 -6.60 11.18
CA PRO A 333 -20.76 -6.67 11.73
C PRO A 333 -20.10 -5.30 11.90
N SER A 334 -20.35 -4.34 10.96
CA SER A 334 -19.85 -2.98 11.11
C SER A 334 -20.44 -2.27 12.31
N LEU A 335 -21.73 -2.45 12.57
CA LEU A 335 -22.41 -1.89 13.74
C LEU A 335 -21.83 -2.45 15.04
N VAL A 336 -21.59 -3.78 15.10
CA VAL A 336 -20.99 -4.41 16.27
C VAL A 336 -19.57 -3.89 16.50
N ILE A 337 -18.72 -3.87 15.48
CA ILE A 337 -17.34 -3.36 15.59
C ILE A 337 -17.35 -1.88 15.99
N GLY A 338 -18.16 -1.06 15.33
CA GLY A 338 -18.30 0.37 15.65
C GLY A 338 -18.80 0.59 17.07
N GLY A 339 -19.79 -0.20 17.53
CA GLY A 339 -20.29 -0.16 18.90
C GLY A 339 -19.22 -0.56 19.93
N CYS A 340 -18.43 -1.60 19.65
CA CYS A 340 -17.29 -1.98 20.48
C CYS A 340 -16.23 -0.89 20.57
N VAL A 341 -15.91 -0.24 19.45
CA VAL A 341 -14.94 0.88 19.41
C VAL A 341 -15.46 2.07 20.22
N LEU A 342 -16.75 2.40 20.10
CA LEU A 342 -17.36 3.47 20.90
C LEU A 342 -17.36 3.15 22.40
N ALA A 343 -17.68 1.91 22.77
CA ALA A 343 -17.66 1.48 24.18
C ALA A 343 -16.24 1.42 24.76
N ALA A 344 -15.25 1.06 23.96
CA ALA A 344 -13.85 0.98 24.39
C ALA A 344 -13.10 2.33 24.21
N GLY A 345 -13.72 3.34 23.65
CA GLY A 345 -13.05 4.61 23.27
C GLY A 345 -12.36 5.35 24.41
N ASN A 346 -12.83 5.17 25.64
CA ASN A 346 -12.18 5.73 26.83
C ASN A 346 -10.97 4.92 27.32
N MET A 347 -10.70 3.74 26.72
CA MET A 347 -9.58 2.85 27.09
C MET A 347 -8.50 2.79 25.98
N LEU A 348 -8.80 3.30 24.81
CA LEU A 348 -7.92 3.36 23.63
C LEU A 348 -7.18 4.68 23.58
#